data_a75bf5ec7b80c25c42b579eb06a7dc8d
#
_entry.id   a75bf5ec7b80c25c42b579eb06a7dc8d
#
_cell.length_a   1.000
_cell.length_b   1.000
_cell.length_c   1.000
_cell.angle_alpha   90.00
_cell.angle_beta   90.00
_cell.angle_gamma   90.00
#
_symmetry.space_group_name_H-M   'P 1'
#
loop_
_entity.id
_entity.type
_entity.pdbx_description
1 polymer ?
#
loop_
_entity_poly.entity_id
_entity_poly.type
_entity_poly.pdbx_seq_one_letter_code
_entity_poly.pdbx_strand_id
1 'polypeptide(L)'
;MLREADEKDKLVWVRLNKEFMNFEIQDGDLWNHVDEAKDGELADVFDEALKKPEHVTIFMIESPNGDVIGFANLMTIFSVWAGGFALIIDDLFLAPEHQGRGYGRQVMKEIEDYAREKGYKRLQFQSEETNPAAKAFYRKLGYQPGDMSFYVRYL
;
A
#
# COMPACT_ATOMS: atom_id res chain seq x y z
N MET A 1 -0.75 -12.08 -9.75
CA MET A 1 -0.09 -10.83 -9.34
C MET A 1 -0.15 -10.62 -7.83
N LEU A 2 -1.35 -10.54 -7.22
CA LEU A 2 -1.45 -10.39 -5.76
C LEU A 2 -1.47 -11.75 -5.07
N ARG A 3 -0.72 -11.86 -4.00
CA ARG A 3 -0.74 -12.98 -3.07
C ARG A 3 -0.66 -12.44 -1.64
N GLU A 4 -1.52 -12.92 -0.75
CA GLU A 4 -1.37 -12.57 0.67
C GLU A 4 0.01 -12.99 1.17
N ALA A 5 0.62 -12.13 1.98
CA ALA A 5 1.94 -12.37 2.53
C ALA A 5 1.90 -13.48 3.59
N ASP A 6 2.98 -14.25 3.66
CA ASP A 6 3.23 -15.21 4.75
C ASP A 6 4.57 -14.91 5.44
N GLU A 7 4.91 -15.65 6.49
CA GLU A 7 6.13 -15.44 7.28
C GLU A 7 7.44 -15.45 6.46
N LYS A 8 7.43 -16.12 5.29
CA LYS A 8 8.61 -16.23 4.41
C LYS A 8 8.88 -14.93 3.67
N ASP A 9 7.88 -14.07 3.55
CA ASP A 9 7.98 -12.80 2.83
C ASP A 9 8.66 -11.69 3.64
N LYS A 10 8.86 -11.89 4.95
CA LYS A 10 9.37 -10.89 5.89
C LYS A 10 10.58 -10.13 5.34
N LEU A 11 11.63 -10.83 4.95
CA LEU A 11 12.87 -10.19 4.53
C LEU A 11 12.71 -9.39 3.23
N VAL A 12 11.95 -9.91 2.28
CA VAL A 12 11.70 -9.22 1.01
C VAL A 12 10.77 -8.02 1.23
N TRP A 13 9.76 -8.15 2.11
CA TRP A 13 8.89 -7.04 2.46
C TRP A 13 9.66 -5.92 3.17
N VAL A 14 10.52 -6.23 4.15
CA VAL A 14 11.38 -5.23 4.83
C VAL A 14 12.25 -4.49 3.82
N ARG A 15 12.91 -5.21 2.91
CA ARG A 15 13.75 -4.61 1.86
C ARG A 15 12.95 -3.66 0.98
N LEU A 16 11.80 -4.10 0.47
CA LEU A 16 10.95 -3.29 -0.42
C LEU A 16 10.36 -2.07 0.30
N ASN A 17 9.98 -2.20 1.59
CA ASN A 17 9.52 -1.04 2.37
C ASN A 17 10.64 0.00 2.53
N LYS A 18 11.86 -0.41 2.77
CA LYS A 18 12.99 0.53 2.85
C LYS A 18 13.25 1.23 1.52
N GLU A 19 13.15 0.50 0.41
CA GLU A 19 13.24 1.13 -0.92
C GLU A 19 12.13 2.16 -1.11
N PHE A 20 10.89 1.83 -0.72
CA PHE A 20 9.75 2.73 -0.80
C PHE A 20 9.92 3.96 0.09
N MET A 21 10.31 3.78 1.35
CA MET A 21 10.58 4.87 2.29
C MET A 21 11.63 5.84 1.74
N ASN A 22 12.74 5.32 1.22
CA ASN A 22 13.79 6.15 0.61
C ASN A 22 13.30 6.93 -0.61
N PHE A 23 12.31 6.42 -1.32
CA PHE A 23 11.69 7.10 -2.46
C PHE A 23 10.77 8.24 -2.01
N GLU A 24 9.97 8.03 -0.94
CA GLU A 24 8.98 8.99 -0.42
C GLU A 24 9.61 10.10 0.43
N ILE A 25 10.69 9.82 1.16
CA ILE A 25 11.36 10.77 2.08
C ILE A 25 11.90 12.01 1.37
N GLN A 26 12.04 12.02 0.06
CA GLN A 26 12.47 13.20 -0.70
C GLN A 26 11.47 14.37 -0.62
N ASP A 27 10.27 14.17 -0.08
CA ASP A 27 9.15 15.10 -0.16
C ASP A 27 8.77 15.82 1.15
N GLY A 28 9.63 15.85 2.18
CA GLY A 28 9.46 16.75 3.31
C GLY A 28 9.36 16.13 4.70
N ASP A 29 9.14 16.99 5.68
CA ASP A 29 9.25 16.71 7.12
C ASP A 29 8.22 15.71 7.68
N LEU A 30 7.19 15.37 6.93
CA LEU A 30 6.07 14.55 7.42
C LEU A 30 6.50 13.10 7.75
N TRP A 31 7.45 12.57 7.00
CA TRP A 31 7.92 11.19 7.08
C TRP A 31 9.32 11.05 7.68
N ASN A 32 9.90 12.12 8.22
CA ASN A 32 11.28 12.13 8.73
C ASN A 32 11.56 11.08 9.81
N HIS A 33 10.55 10.73 10.63
CA HIS A 33 10.71 9.70 11.67
C HIS A 33 10.85 8.28 11.10
N VAL A 34 10.44 8.06 9.85
CA VAL A 34 10.52 6.76 9.16
C VAL A 34 11.96 6.46 8.72
N ASP A 35 12.78 7.49 8.50
CA ASP A 35 14.21 7.36 8.14
C ASP A 35 15.03 6.59 9.19
N GLU A 36 14.57 6.58 10.43
CA GLU A 36 15.27 5.93 11.55
C GLU A 36 14.86 4.47 11.76
N ALA A 37 13.86 3.96 11.00
CA ALA A 37 13.39 2.60 11.16
C ALA A 37 14.48 1.58 10.79
N LYS A 38 14.84 0.77 11.77
CA LYS A 38 15.82 -0.32 11.60
C LYS A 38 15.14 -1.54 11.00
N ASP A 39 15.92 -2.38 10.31
CA ASP A 39 15.40 -3.62 9.70
C ASP A 39 14.68 -4.51 10.71
N GLY A 40 15.21 -4.61 11.95
CA GLY A 40 14.58 -5.38 13.01
C GLY A 40 13.22 -4.83 13.43
N GLU A 41 13.06 -3.52 13.51
CA GLU A 41 11.80 -2.87 13.85
C GLU A 41 10.72 -3.10 12.78
N LEU A 42 11.10 -3.01 11.49
CA LEU A 42 10.20 -3.31 10.38
C LEU A 42 9.81 -4.80 10.36
N ALA A 43 10.76 -5.69 10.68
CA ALA A 43 10.47 -7.13 10.78
C ALA A 43 9.47 -7.43 11.90
N ASP A 44 9.60 -6.77 13.05
CA ASP A 44 8.65 -6.90 14.17
C ASP A 44 7.26 -6.36 13.79
N VAL A 45 7.20 -5.23 13.06
CA VAL A 45 5.93 -4.68 12.53
C VAL A 45 5.27 -5.66 11.57
N PHE A 46 6.04 -6.29 10.69
CA PHE A 46 5.51 -7.31 9.79
C PHE A 46 4.88 -8.48 10.54
N ASP A 47 5.58 -9.01 11.54
CA ASP A 47 5.07 -10.10 12.38
C ASP A 47 3.79 -9.71 13.15
N GLU A 48 3.73 -8.49 13.65
CA GLU A 48 2.54 -7.97 14.32
C GLU A 48 1.36 -7.76 13.34
N ALA A 49 1.63 -7.31 12.12
CA ALA A 49 0.60 -7.16 11.10
C ALA A 49 -0.03 -8.51 10.71
N LEU A 50 0.78 -9.56 10.52
CA LEU A 50 0.27 -10.90 10.20
C LEU A 50 -0.60 -11.50 11.32
N LYS A 51 -0.45 -11.05 12.57
CA LYS A 51 -1.31 -11.47 13.70
C LYS A 51 -2.65 -10.74 13.77
N LYS A 52 -2.88 -9.76 12.90
CA LYS A 52 -4.07 -8.88 12.92
C LYS A 52 -4.80 -8.86 11.57
N PRO A 53 -5.18 -10.05 11.03
CA PRO A 53 -5.78 -10.14 9.69
C PRO A 53 -7.11 -9.41 9.55
N GLU A 54 -7.80 -9.12 10.66
CA GLU A 54 -9.02 -8.32 10.68
C GLU A 54 -8.78 -6.81 10.48
N HIS A 55 -7.55 -6.34 10.65
CA HIS A 55 -7.18 -4.93 10.54
C HIS A 55 -6.22 -4.66 9.38
N VAL A 56 -5.32 -5.58 9.12
CA VAL A 56 -4.24 -5.41 8.14
C VAL A 56 -4.20 -6.59 7.18
N THR A 57 -4.08 -6.31 5.91
CA THR A 57 -3.77 -7.31 4.88
C THR A 57 -2.53 -6.85 4.12
N ILE A 58 -1.49 -7.66 4.11
CA ILE A 58 -0.30 -7.42 3.30
C ILE A 58 -0.37 -8.30 2.07
N PHE A 59 -0.28 -7.68 0.89
CA PHE A 59 -0.11 -8.40 -0.37
C PHE A 59 1.32 -8.26 -0.88
N MET A 60 1.89 -9.37 -1.30
CA MET A 60 3.06 -9.40 -2.17
C MET A 60 2.61 -9.34 -3.62
N ILE A 61 3.32 -8.57 -4.42
CA ILE A 61 3.06 -8.43 -5.86
C ILE A 61 4.08 -9.25 -6.60
N GLU A 62 3.61 -10.24 -7.34
CA GLU A 62 4.48 -11.15 -8.12
C GLU A 62 4.41 -10.86 -9.61
N SER A 63 5.55 -10.93 -10.27
CA SER A 63 5.65 -10.91 -11.71
C SER A 63 5.09 -12.22 -12.32
N PRO A 64 4.86 -12.29 -13.64
CA PRO A 64 4.48 -13.53 -14.31
C PRO A 64 5.47 -14.69 -14.11
N ASN A 65 6.74 -14.38 -13.80
CA ASN A 65 7.78 -15.36 -13.54
C ASN A 65 7.83 -15.83 -12.06
N GLY A 66 6.99 -15.25 -11.19
CA GLY A 66 6.94 -15.58 -9.76
C GLY A 66 7.89 -14.77 -8.88
N ASP A 67 8.62 -13.79 -9.46
CA ASP A 67 9.47 -12.92 -8.67
C ASP A 67 8.63 -11.88 -7.93
N VAL A 68 8.95 -11.64 -6.65
CA VAL A 68 8.31 -10.56 -5.88
C VAL A 68 8.86 -9.21 -6.36
N ILE A 69 7.98 -8.37 -6.90
CA ILE A 69 8.32 -7.10 -7.54
C ILE A 69 7.72 -5.87 -6.82
N GLY A 70 7.01 -6.08 -5.72
CA GLY A 70 6.37 -5.03 -4.97
C GLY A 70 5.51 -5.57 -3.83
N PHE A 71 4.80 -4.66 -3.17
CA PHE A 71 3.86 -4.99 -2.10
C PHE A 71 2.72 -3.97 -2.04
N ALA A 72 1.65 -4.35 -1.33
CA ALA A 72 0.60 -3.44 -0.91
C ALA A 72 0.23 -3.71 0.55
N ASN A 73 0.23 -2.66 1.38
CA ASN A 73 -0.27 -2.70 2.75
C ASN A 73 -1.69 -2.12 2.76
N LEU A 74 -2.65 -2.92 3.22
CA LEU A 74 -4.06 -2.54 3.25
C LEU A 74 -4.57 -2.52 4.68
N MET A 75 -5.40 -1.53 5.00
CA MET A 75 -6.08 -1.43 6.29
C MET A 75 -7.58 -1.62 6.14
N THR A 76 -8.19 -2.32 7.09
CA THR A 76 -9.64 -2.48 7.20
C THR A 76 -10.17 -1.59 8.31
N ILE A 77 -11.11 -0.70 7.97
CA ILE A 77 -11.80 0.13 8.94
C ILE A 77 -13.32 0.01 8.79
N PHE A 78 -14.06 0.18 9.88
CA PHE A 78 -15.51 0.35 9.79
C PHE A 78 -15.83 1.83 9.58
N SER A 79 -16.55 2.13 8.49
CA SER A 79 -16.94 3.49 8.13
C SER A 79 -18.44 3.65 8.25
N VAL A 80 -18.89 4.50 9.19
CA VAL A 80 -20.31 4.83 9.35
C VAL A 80 -20.89 5.42 8.06
N TRP A 81 -20.13 6.28 7.38
CA TRP A 81 -20.57 6.94 6.15
C TRP A 81 -20.59 6.01 4.93
N ALA A 82 -19.72 5.01 4.89
CA ALA A 82 -19.78 3.97 3.86
C ALA A 82 -20.89 2.94 4.16
N GLY A 83 -21.42 2.90 5.37
CA GLY A 83 -22.40 1.92 5.81
C GLY A 83 -21.81 0.51 5.96
N GLY A 84 -20.53 0.40 6.31
CA GLY A 84 -19.85 -0.87 6.48
C GLY A 84 -18.32 -0.73 6.44
N PHE A 85 -17.63 -1.85 6.20
CA PHE A 85 -16.18 -1.84 6.13
C PHE A 85 -15.66 -1.12 4.87
N ALA A 86 -14.61 -0.34 5.05
CA ALA A 86 -13.84 0.28 4.00
C ALA A 86 -12.43 -0.31 3.98
N LEU A 87 -11.90 -0.51 2.77
CA LEU A 87 -10.52 -0.92 2.54
C LEU A 87 -9.69 0.31 2.20
N ILE A 88 -8.60 0.51 2.91
CA ILE A 88 -7.65 1.60 2.67
C ILE A 88 -6.37 0.99 2.12
N ILE A 89 -5.91 1.48 0.98
CA ILE A 89 -4.54 1.21 0.52
C ILE A 89 -3.66 2.22 1.25
N ASP A 90 -2.91 1.74 2.25
CA ASP A 90 -1.98 2.56 3.02
C ASP A 90 -0.70 2.77 2.21
N ASP A 91 -0.15 1.68 1.69
CA ASP A 91 1.01 1.70 0.81
C ASP A 91 0.77 0.85 -0.42
N LEU A 92 1.31 1.28 -1.56
CA LEU A 92 1.38 0.52 -2.80
C LEU A 92 2.70 0.83 -3.50
N PHE A 93 3.57 -0.14 -3.56
CA PHE A 93 4.89 -0.01 -4.15
C PHE A 93 5.18 -1.09 -5.18
N LEU A 94 5.72 -0.66 -6.32
CA LEU A 94 6.36 -1.51 -7.32
C LEU A 94 7.79 -1.03 -7.49
N ALA A 95 8.74 -1.95 -7.44
CA ALA A 95 10.14 -1.63 -7.66
C ALA A 95 10.32 -0.91 -9.02
N PRO A 96 11.17 0.14 -9.08
CA PRO A 96 11.25 1.06 -10.24
C PRO A 96 11.43 0.35 -11.58
N GLU A 97 12.22 -0.72 -11.63
CA GLU A 97 12.49 -1.50 -12.85
C GLU A 97 11.25 -2.25 -13.37
N HIS A 98 10.20 -2.35 -12.57
CA HIS A 98 8.94 -3.01 -12.93
C HIS A 98 7.80 -2.02 -13.22
N GLN A 99 8.03 -0.73 -13.03
CA GLN A 99 7.04 0.31 -13.33
C GLN A 99 6.89 0.51 -14.85
N GLY A 100 5.77 1.14 -15.26
CA GLY A 100 5.50 1.42 -16.68
C GLY A 100 5.11 0.20 -17.54
N ARG A 101 5.05 -0.99 -16.97
CA ARG A 101 4.74 -2.26 -17.67
C ARG A 101 3.29 -2.70 -17.55
N GLY A 102 2.43 -1.87 -16.96
CA GLY A 102 1.01 -2.18 -16.77
C GLY A 102 0.70 -2.94 -15.47
N TYR A 103 1.68 -3.36 -14.69
CA TYR A 103 1.48 -4.10 -13.44
C TYR A 103 0.65 -3.31 -12.42
N GLY A 104 0.89 -2.00 -12.26
CA GLY A 104 0.10 -1.18 -11.35
C GLY A 104 -1.39 -1.19 -11.67
N ARG A 105 -1.79 -1.17 -12.94
CA ARG A 105 -3.19 -1.28 -13.36
C ARG A 105 -3.78 -2.64 -12.97
N GLN A 106 -3.04 -3.71 -13.20
CA GLN A 106 -3.48 -5.06 -12.85
C GLN A 106 -3.63 -5.21 -11.34
N VAL A 107 -2.65 -4.74 -10.56
CA VAL A 107 -2.68 -4.74 -9.10
C VAL A 107 -3.91 -4.00 -8.56
N MET A 108 -4.16 -2.78 -9.05
CA MET A 108 -5.33 -2.01 -8.61
C MET A 108 -6.63 -2.73 -8.92
N LYS A 109 -6.73 -3.37 -10.09
CA LYS A 109 -7.90 -4.17 -10.43
C LYS A 109 -8.08 -5.37 -9.48
N GLU A 110 -7.01 -6.08 -9.16
CA GLU A 110 -7.08 -7.22 -8.24
C GLU A 110 -7.44 -6.79 -6.82
N ILE A 111 -6.96 -5.62 -6.35
CA ILE A 111 -7.38 -5.04 -5.07
C ILE A 111 -8.87 -4.68 -5.08
N GLU A 112 -9.37 -4.10 -6.17
CA GLU A 112 -10.80 -3.81 -6.32
C GLU A 112 -11.66 -5.09 -6.31
N ASP A 113 -11.22 -6.11 -7.02
CA ASP A 113 -11.92 -7.40 -7.08
C ASP A 113 -11.93 -8.05 -5.68
N TYR A 114 -10.80 -8.05 -4.98
CA TYR A 114 -10.71 -8.48 -3.58
C TYR A 114 -11.67 -7.68 -2.67
N ALA A 115 -11.69 -6.37 -2.78
CA ALA A 115 -12.56 -5.53 -1.98
C ALA A 115 -14.05 -5.84 -2.22
N ARG A 116 -14.45 -6.08 -3.47
CA ARG A 116 -15.83 -6.46 -3.81
C ARG A 116 -16.18 -7.85 -3.28
N GLU A 117 -15.29 -8.82 -3.45
CA GLU A 117 -15.48 -10.19 -2.97
C GLU A 117 -15.64 -10.25 -1.45
N LYS A 118 -14.83 -9.49 -0.71
CA LYS A 118 -14.92 -9.38 0.75
C LYS A 118 -16.08 -8.50 1.25
N GLY A 119 -16.81 -7.85 0.34
CA GLY A 119 -17.98 -7.03 0.69
C GLY A 119 -17.65 -5.65 1.24
N TYR A 120 -16.45 -5.14 1.01
CA TYR A 120 -16.12 -3.76 1.36
C TYR A 120 -17.01 -2.77 0.61
N LYS A 121 -17.42 -1.70 1.31
CA LYS A 121 -18.31 -0.67 0.80
C LYS A 121 -17.58 0.50 0.15
N ARG A 122 -16.30 0.66 0.45
CA ARG A 122 -15.46 1.72 -0.09
C ARG A 122 -14.01 1.26 -0.18
N LEU A 123 -13.36 1.63 -1.26
CA LEU A 123 -11.91 1.57 -1.43
C LEU A 123 -11.39 3.01 -1.47
N GLN A 124 -10.39 3.32 -0.68
CA GLN A 124 -9.75 4.64 -0.64
C GLN A 124 -8.24 4.55 -0.45
N PHE A 125 -7.55 5.59 -0.83
CA PHE A 125 -6.11 5.77 -0.63
C PHE A 125 -5.76 7.25 -0.75
N GLN A 126 -4.53 7.57 -0.41
CA GLN A 126 -3.95 8.91 -0.52
C GLN A 126 -2.77 8.88 -1.49
N SER A 127 -2.48 9.99 -2.13
CA SER A 127 -1.26 10.19 -2.91
C SER A 127 -0.76 11.60 -2.68
N GLU A 128 0.56 11.76 -2.63
CA GLU A 128 1.18 13.05 -2.44
C GLU A 128 0.83 14.03 -3.59
N GLU A 129 0.60 15.29 -3.21
CA GLU A 129 0.40 16.38 -4.18
C GLU A 129 1.61 16.54 -5.12
N THR A 130 2.79 16.25 -4.60
CA THR A 130 4.07 16.32 -5.30
C THR A 130 4.31 15.17 -6.26
N ASN A 131 3.39 14.18 -6.33
CA ASN A 131 3.47 13.05 -7.26
C ASN A 131 2.42 13.14 -8.39
N PRO A 132 2.63 14.00 -9.42
CA PRO A 132 1.67 14.17 -10.52
C PRO A 132 1.50 12.89 -11.36
N ALA A 133 2.51 12.04 -11.41
CA ALA A 133 2.44 10.77 -12.14
C ALA A 133 1.43 9.80 -11.49
N ALA A 134 1.44 9.69 -10.16
CA ALA A 134 0.46 8.90 -9.40
C ALA A 134 -0.96 9.45 -9.60
N LYS A 135 -1.15 10.77 -9.50
CA LYS A 135 -2.44 11.41 -9.76
C LYS A 135 -2.98 11.10 -11.16
N ALA A 136 -2.15 11.23 -12.19
CA ALA A 136 -2.54 10.94 -13.56
C ALA A 136 -2.88 9.45 -13.74
N PHE A 137 -2.14 8.57 -13.09
CA PHE A 137 -2.39 7.13 -13.11
C PHE A 137 -3.75 6.78 -12.50
N TYR A 138 -4.05 7.25 -11.29
CA TYR A 138 -5.30 6.94 -10.60
C TYR A 138 -6.52 7.55 -11.32
N ARG A 139 -6.41 8.76 -11.86
CA ARG A 139 -7.47 9.34 -12.70
C ARG A 139 -7.79 8.49 -13.93
N LYS A 140 -6.76 7.94 -14.59
CA LYS A 140 -6.96 7.03 -15.73
C LYS A 140 -7.64 5.72 -15.35
N LEU A 141 -7.58 5.32 -14.07
CA LEU A 141 -8.29 4.17 -13.53
C LEU A 141 -9.73 4.50 -13.09
N GLY A 142 -10.13 5.78 -13.14
CA GLY A 142 -11.48 6.23 -12.80
C GLY A 142 -11.64 6.68 -11.36
N TYR A 143 -10.56 6.77 -10.58
CA TYR A 143 -10.62 7.29 -9.22
C TYR A 143 -10.83 8.80 -9.20
N GLN A 144 -11.71 9.27 -8.32
CA GLN A 144 -12.00 10.69 -8.14
C GLN A 144 -11.15 11.23 -6.98
N PRO A 145 -10.26 12.21 -7.21
CA PRO A 145 -9.53 12.85 -6.12
C PRO A 145 -10.49 13.67 -5.26
N GLY A 146 -10.35 13.52 -3.95
CA GLY A 146 -11.00 14.40 -2.97
C GLY A 146 -10.17 15.67 -2.75
N ASP A 147 -10.81 16.75 -2.38
CA ASP A 147 -10.16 18.00 -1.93
C ASP A 147 -10.07 17.99 -0.41
N MET A 148 -9.13 17.22 0.12
CA MET A 148 -8.94 17.05 1.58
C MET A 148 -7.46 17.18 1.93
N SER A 149 -7.20 17.79 3.11
CA SER A 149 -5.86 17.82 3.70
C SER A 149 -5.67 16.63 4.64
N PHE A 150 -4.50 16.03 4.57
CA PHE A 150 -4.08 14.97 5.50
C PHE A 150 -3.37 15.60 6.70
N TYR A 151 -3.80 15.23 7.92
CA TYR A 151 -3.20 15.68 9.16
C TYR A 151 -2.67 14.46 9.92
N VAL A 152 -1.41 14.51 10.35
CA VAL A 152 -0.77 13.43 11.10
C VAL A 152 0.04 13.98 12.27
N ARG A 153 0.06 13.24 13.38
CA ARG A 153 0.96 13.42 14.51
C ARG A 153 1.35 12.04 15.01
N TYR A 154 2.63 11.75 15.02
CA TYR A 154 3.14 10.54 15.66
C TYR A 154 3.20 10.74 17.18
N LEU A 155 2.87 9.70 17.96
CA LEU A 155 2.71 9.72 19.41
C LEU A 155 3.80 8.90 20.11
#